data_6022e4462e0e7d1e7ff599a1d24a037c
#
_entry.id   6022e4462e0e7d1e7ff599a1d24a037c
#
_cell.length_a   1.000
_cell.length_b   1.000
_cell.length_c   1.000
_cell.angle_alpha   90.00
_cell.angle_beta   90.00
_cell.angle_gamma   90.00
#
_symmetry.space_group_name_H-M   'P 1'
#
loop_
_entity.id
_entity.type
_entity.pdbx_description
1 polymer ?
#
loop_
_entity_poly.entity_id
_entity_poly.type
_entity_poly.pdbx_seq_one_letter_code
_entity_poly.pdbx_strand_id
1 'polypeptide(L)'
;MRPVILYISPPGDELEATIKQELGKDVDFHESPTGMTGLFEFQGVRPSITIVDEELNDVSGLSIASILKDIGIPNCLIYVVIHNELLENTKADRYIDASIKPDIFVQQIRADIEEIKADIEANEDSDGLEYAAYQQLSMLPKFITGKIFRAEYVFSAFDKLSGDSLNFWYDKDKEWLLGYLFDCEGHNVASFGQVGSTWTLLRKNMGDYQDGEFATLSEAMESVNKDYFNLTPIKSLVPVIAFCFDFKKNEMRYCPAGIPCLFIKKKDEAQYSPMSLKSSLIGYEQDSSFEEFTVSLSEIEDVIFTSDGLSDLYSDKKEDELGIAKHDDISAVHVHLIKDSEEA
;
A
#
# COMPACT_ATOMS: atom_id res chain seq x y z
N MET A 1 -6.05 -10.80 20.90
CA MET A 1 -5.16 -10.88 19.70
C MET A 1 -3.72 -10.72 20.19
N ARG A 2 -2.73 -11.40 19.58
CA ARG A 2 -1.33 -11.16 19.94
C ARG A 2 -0.91 -9.81 19.35
N PRO A 3 -0.21 -8.94 20.11
CA PRO A 3 0.36 -7.71 19.57
C PRO A 3 1.37 -8.03 18.47
N VAL A 4 1.41 -7.20 17.44
CA VAL A 4 2.36 -7.33 16.32
C VAL A 4 3.43 -6.26 16.48
N ILE A 5 4.70 -6.65 16.39
CA ILE A 5 5.84 -5.73 16.35
C ILE A 5 6.51 -5.86 14.98
N LEU A 6 6.69 -4.74 14.30
CA LEU A 6 7.52 -4.65 13.10
C LEU A 6 8.81 -3.92 13.45
N TYR A 7 9.96 -4.56 13.18
CA TYR A 7 11.28 -3.96 13.35
C TYR A 7 11.94 -3.74 11.98
N ILE A 8 12.27 -2.51 11.67
CA ILE A 8 12.89 -2.10 10.40
C ILE A 8 14.31 -1.67 10.71
N SER A 9 15.29 -2.52 10.40
CA SER A 9 16.71 -2.26 10.68
C SER A 9 17.61 -2.97 9.67
N PRO A 10 18.88 -2.51 9.50
CA PRO A 10 19.85 -3.26 8.73
C PRO A 10 20.05 -4.68 9.30
N PRO A 11 20.37 -5.68 8.48
CA PRO A 11 20.59 -7.05 8.94
C PRO A 11 21.73 -7.12 9.97
N GLY A 12 21.50 -7.83 11.06
CA GLY A 12 22.49 -8.06 12.11
C GLY A 12 22.45 -7.07 13.28
N ASP A 13 21.36 -6.34 13.42
CA ASP A 13 21.13 -5.46 14.57
C ASP A 13 21.03 -6.27 15.89
N GLU A 14 21.91 -5.94 16.86
CA GLU A 14 21.99 -6.65 18.15
C GLU A 14 20.79 -6.30 19.05
N LEU A 15 20.25 -5.08 18.96
CA LEU A 15 19.09 -4.64 19.72
C LEU A 15 17.83 -5.38 19.25
N GLU A 16 17.64 -5.49 17.93
CA GLU A 16 16.57 -6.27 17.31
C GLU A 16 16.59 -7.72 17.77
N ALA A 17 17.75 -8.40 17.67
CA ALA A 17 17.92 -9.79 18.07
C ALA A 17 17.55 -10.03 19.55
N THR A 18 17.92 -9.09 20.43
CA THR A 18 17.62 -9.17 21.86
C THR A 18 16.12 -8.97 22.12
N ILE A 19 15.49 -7.97 21.50
CA ILE A 19 14.05 -7.70 21.65
C ILE A 19 13.23 -8.91 21.15
N LYS A 20 13.60 -9.47 20.01
CA LYS A 20 12.97 -10.66 19.46
C LYS A 20 13.08 -11.87 20.40
N GLN A 21 14.24 -12.07 21.01
CA GLN A 21 14.45 -13.14 21.98
C GLN A 21 13.56 -12.98 23.22
N GLU A 22 13.46 -11.76 23.76
CA GLU A 22 12.75 -11.48 25.02
C GLU A 22 11.23 -11.38 24.84
N LEU A 23 10.75 -10.90 23.69
CA LEU A 23 9.32 -10.66 23.43
C LEU A 23 8.69 -11.69 22.47
N GLY A 24 9.46 -12.44 21.70
CA GLY A 24 8.94 -13.28 20.61
C GLY A 24 7.95 -14.37 21.01
N LYS A 25 7.83 -14.69 22.31
CA LYS A 25 6.78 -15.59 22.81
C LYS A 25 5.45 -14.88 23.08
N ASP A 26 5.49 -13.58 23.35
CA ASP A 26 4.35 -12.79 23.78
C ASP A 26 3.73 -11.99 22.62
N VAL A 27 4.52 -11.74 21.56
CA VAL A 27 4.16 -10.95 20.40
C VAL A 27 4.33 -11.74 19.09
N ASP A 28 3.76 -11.23 18.01
CA ASP A 28 4.07 -11.64 16.64
C ASP A 28 5.12 -10.67 16.09
N PHE A 29 6.34 -11.16 15.84
CA PHE A 29 7.51 -10.32 15.55
C PHE A 29 7.90 -10.43 14.08
N HIS A 30 7.88 -9.31 13.38
CA HIS A 30 8.25 -9.16 11.97
C HIS A 30 9.52 -8.32 11.84
N GLU A 31 10.37 -8.67 10.87
CA GLU A 31 11.65 -8.02 10.58
C GLU A 31 11.66 -7.54 9.14
N SER A 32 12.16 -6.34 8.92
CA SER A 32 12.32 -5.79 7.58
C SER A 32 13.71 -5.16 7.41
N PRO A 33 14.52 -5.59 6.43
CA PRO A 33 15.91 -5.19 6.31
C PRO A 33 16.11 -3.81 5.66
N THR A 34 15.05 -3.20 5.12
CA THR A 34 15.10 -1.90 4.44
C THR A 34 13.86 -1.07 4.73
N GLY A 35 13.97 0.25 4.57
CA GLY A 35 12.83 1.16 4.74
C GLY A 35 11.71 0.87 3.76
N MET A 36 12.02 0.61 2.50
CA MET A 36 11.01 0.32 1.48
C MET A 36 10.24 -0.98 1.76
N THR A 37 10.94 -2.07 2.10
CA THR A 37 10.25 -3.31 2.48
C THR A 37 9.44 -3.13 3.76
N GLY A 38 9.94 -2.35 4.72
CA GLY A 38 9.22 -2.00 5.95
C GLY A 38 7.91 -1.27 5.72
N LEU A 39 7.84 -0.36 4.75
CA LEU A 39 6.60 0.33 4.37
C LEU A 39 5.53 -0.66 3.89
N PHE A 40 5.89 -1.61 3.04
CA PHE A 40 4.94 -2.63 2.56
C PHE A 40 4.52 -3.57 3.69
N GLU A 41 5.47 -4.06 4.50
CA GLU A 41 5.14 -4.94 5.62
C GLU A 41 4.25 -4.25 6.66
N PHE A 42 4.51 -2.97 6.96
CA PHE A 42 3.70 -2.18 7.89
C PHE A 42 2.20 -2.25 7.59
N GLN A 43 1.84 -2.11 6.31
CA GLN A 43 0.45 -2.19 5.89
C GLN A 43 -0.11 -3.63 5.95
N GLY A 44 0.71 -4.61 5.58
CA GLY A 44 0.29 -6.02 5.57
C GLY A 44 0.08 -6.61 6.96
N VAL A 45 1.00 -6.33 7.90
CA VAL A 45 0.97 -6.91 9.24
C VAL A 45 0.21 -6.08 10.27
N ARG A 46 0.00 -4.77 9.98
CA ARG A 46 -0.69 -3.81 10.87
C ARG A 46 -0.18 -3.87 12.29
N PRO A 47 1.06 -3.45 12.53
CA PRO A 47 1.71 -3.61 13.82
C PRO A 47 1.07 -2.73 14.90
N SER A 48 1.10 -3.19 16.15
CA SER A 48 0.83 -2.38 17.34
C SER A 48 2.00 -1.46 17.68
N ILE A 49 3.21 -1.92 17.37
CA ILE A 49 4.45 -1.15 17.56
C ILE A 49 5.33 -1.34 16.33
N THR A 50 5.85 -0.24 15.80
CA THR A 50 6.89 -0.26 14.77
C THR A 50 8.15 0.38 15.32
N ILE A 51 9.28 -0.28 15.16
CA ILE A 51 10.59 0.23 15.56
C ILE A 51 11.40 0.43 14.29
N VAL A 52 11.91 1.62 14.06
CA VAL A 52 12.66 1.98 12.85
C VAL A 52 14.06 2.45 13.28
N ASP A 53 15.09 1.81 12.74
CA ASP A 53 16.46 2.29 12.89
C ASP A 53 16.69 3.55 12.04
N GLU A 54 17.35 4.57 12.59
CA GLU A 54 17.69 5.80 11.87
C GLU A 54 18.59 5.51 10.65
N GLU A 55 19.54 4.56 10.79
CA GLU A 55 20.58 4.26 9.82
C GLU A 55 20.17 3.10 8.89
N LEU A 56 19.12 3.28 8.07
CA LEU A 56 18.76 2.33 7.02
C LEU A 56 19.61 2.50 5.77
N ASN A 57 19.82 1.41 5.02
CA ASN A 57 20.71 1.41 3.86
C ASN A 57 20.12 2.06 2.60
N ASP A 58 18.79 2.18 2.51
CA ASP A 58 18.07 2.63 1.31
C ASP A 58 17.47 4.03 1.45
N VAL A 59 16.85 4.32 2.60
CA VAL A 59 16.17 5.59 2.90
C VAL A 59 16.42 5.92 4.35
N SER A 60 16.47 7.20 4.73
CA SER A 60 16.56 7.60 6.14
C SER A 60 15.42 7.03 6.97
N GLY A 61 15.74 6.38 8.10
CA GLY A 61 14.73 5.86 9.02
C GLY A 61 13.79 6.92 9.57
N LEU A 62 14.24 8.16 9.70
CA LEU A 62 13.40 9.29 10.09
C LEU A 62 12.34 9.61 9.03
N SER A 63 12.71 9.53 7.73
CA SER A 63 11.77 9.69 6.62
C SER A 63 10.74 8.57 6.60
N ILE A 64 11.19 7.33 6.80
CA ILE A 64 10.30 6.18 6.91
C ILE A 64 9.32 6.35 8.06
N ALA A 65 9.77 6.71 9.25
CA ALA A 65 8.91 6.94 10.41
C ALA A 65 7.85 8.03 10.16
N SER A 66 8.23 9.10 9.45
CA SER A 66 7.30 10.15 9.05
C SER A 66 6.20 9.62 8.11
N ILE A 67 6.58 8.85 7.09
CA ILE A 67 5.62 8.22 6.17
C ILE A 67 4.70 7.24 6.92
N LEU A 68 5.25 6.43 7.81
CA LEU A 68 4.45 5.48 8.62
C LEU A 68 3.43 6.21 9.50
N LYS A 69 3.79 7.37 10.07
CA LYS A 69 2.86 8.23 10.81
C LYS A 69 1.76 8.79 9.92
N ASP A 70 2.09 9.19 8.71
CA ASP A 70 1.14 9.72 7.74
C ASP A 70 0.22 8.61 7.18
N ILE A 71 0.70 7.36 7.07
CA ILE A 71 -0.14 6.18 6.80
C ILE A 71 -1.19 5.98 7.91
N GLY A 72 -0.83 6.23 9.18
CA GLY A 72 -1.77 6.35 10.27
C GLY A 72 -2.51 5.07 10.66
N ILE A 73 -1.82 3.92 10.78
CA ILE A 73 -2.46 2.71 11.33
C ILE A 73 -2.95 3.00 12.75
N PRO A 74 -4.26 2.83 13.03
CA PRO A 74 -4.82 3.06 14.37
C PRO A 74 -4.12 2.23 15.45
N ASN A 75 -3.87 2.83 16.61
CA ASN A 75 -3.26 2.19 17.76
C ASN A 75 -1.86 1.59 17.50
N CYS A 76 -1.12 2.17 16.54
CA CYS A 76 0.28 1.84 16.29
C CYS A 76 1.21 2.93 16.83
N LEU A 77 2.12 2.56 17.72
CA LEU A 77 3.21 3.43 18.17
C LEU A 77 4.45 3.24 17.30
N ILE A 78 5.03 4.35 16.85
CA ILE A 78 6.25 4.36 16.04
C ILE A 78 7.42 4.87 16.88
N TYR A 79 8.41 4.01 17.04
CA TYR A 79 9.69 4.28 17.64
C TYR A 79 10.75 4.54 16.58
N VAL A 80 11.67 5.45 16.85
CA VAL A 80 12.90 5.59 16.07
C VAL A 80 14.10 5.38 16.98
N VAL A 81 14.98 4.47 16.60
CA VAL A 81 16.28 4.25 17.24
C VAL A 81 17.27 5.25 16.64
N ILE A 82 17.79 6.15 17.49
CA ILE A 82 18.65 7.26 17.11
C ILE A 82 20.09 6.95 17.48
N HIS A 83 21.00 7.08 16.51
CA HIS A 83 22.46 6.90 16.68
C HIS A 83 23.18 8.24 16.85
N ASN A 84 22.56 9.35 16.45
CA ASN A 84 23.14 10.69 16.43
C ASN A 84 22.23 11.68 17.19
N GLU A 85 22.60 12.96 17.20
CA GLU A 85 21.73 14.00 17.78
C GLU A 85 20.44 14.14 16.97
N LEU A 86 19.30 14.17 17.66
CA LEU A 86 17.98 14.32 17.03
C LEU A 86 17.89 15.67 16.31
N LEU A 87 17.63 15.65 15.02
CA LEU A 87 17.31 16.84 14.24
C LEU A 87 15.84 17.24 14.49
N GLU A 88 15.57 18.55 14.60
CA GLU A 88 14.22 19.08 14.74
C GLU A 88 13.36 18.73 13.52
N ASN A 89 12.04 18.48 13.71
CA ASN A 89 10.99 18.22 12.73
C ASN A 89 10.81 16.78 12.22
N THR A 90 11.07 15.79 13.04
CA THR A 90 10.73 14.39 12.73
C THR A 90 9.42 13.98 13.41
N LYS A 91 8.64 13.12 12.72
CA LYS A 91 7.36 12.60 13.24
C LYS A 91 7.55 11.15 13.71
N ALA A 92 7.63 10.94 15.01
CA ALA A 92 7.54 9.62 15.65
C ALA A 92 6.89 9.77 17.02
N ASP A 93 6.38 8.68 17.60
CA ASP A 93 5.78 8.72 18.93
C ASP A 93 6.83 8.66 20.04
N ARG A 94 7.93 7.97 19.76
CA ARG A 94 9.04 7.76 20.71
C ARG A 94 10.39 7.80 19.98
N TYR A 95 11.39 8.34 20.65
CA TYR A 95 12.79 8.31 20.21
C TYR A 95 13.61 7.57 21.25
N ILE A 96 14.43 6.64 20.82
CA ILE A 96 15.25 5.77 21.64
C ILE A 96 16.69 5.92 21.24
N ASP A 97 17.58 6.19 22.18
CA ASP A 97 19.02 6.19 21.96
C ASP A 97 19.51 4.74 21.69
N ALA A 98 20.28 4.54 20.63
CA ALA A 98 20.78 3.22 20.24
C ALA A 98 21.63 2.55 21.35
N SER A 99 22.18 3.32 22.29
CA SER A 99 22.92 2.81 23.46
C SER A 99 22.03 2.35 24.61
N ILE A 100 20.70 2.39 24.47
CA ILE A 100 19.76 1.95 25.51
C ILE A 100 20.03 0.49 25.89
N LYS A 101 19.93 0.19 27.19
CA LYS A 101 19.98 -1.19 27.62
C LYS A 101 18.75 -1.95 27.14
N PRO A 102 18.93 -3.09 26.44
CA PRO A 102 17.81 -3.83 25.84
C PRO A 102 16.71 -4.21 26.84
N ASP A 103 17.05 -4.57 28.07
CA ASP A 103 16.11 -4.90 29.12
C ASP A 103 15.18 -3.72 29.50
N ILE A 104 15.70 -2.50 29.50
CA ILE A 104 14.92 -1.29 29.74
C ILE A 104 13.98 -1.04 28.59
N PHE A 105 14.44 -1.21 27.34
CA PHE A 105 13.60 -0.99 26.17
C PHE A 105 12.49 -2.06 26.05
N VAL A 106 12.79 -3.31 26.36
CA VAL A 106 11.77 -4.38 26.44
C VAL A 106 10.69 -4.05 27.47
N GLN A 107 11.07 -3.51 28.65
CA GLN A 107 10.08 -3.09 29.65
C GLN A 107 9.19 -1.94 29.16
N GLN A 108 9.75 -0.97 28.43
CA GLN A 108 9.01 0.13 27.81
C GLN A 108 8.01 -0.41 26.79
N ILE A 109 8.45 -1.28 25.88
CA ILE A 109 7.58 -1.93 24.87
C ILE A 109 6.43 -2.67 25.53
N ARG A 110 6.67 -3.42 26.62
CA ARG A 110 5.62 -4.12 27.37
C ARG A 110 4.60 -3.15 27.97
N ALA A 111 5.05 -2.04 28.53
CA ALA A 111 4.17 -1.04 29.12
C ALA A 111 3.28 -0.38 28.05
N ASP A 112 3.86 -0.03 26.89
CA ASP A 112 3.12 0.58 25.79
C ASP A 112 2.13 -0.41 25.13
N ILE A 113 2.45 -1.70 25.06
CA ILE A 113 1.49 -2.73 24.62
C ILE A 113 0.26 -2.78 25.54
N GLU A 114 0.45 -2.69 26.86
CA GLU A 114 -0.68 -2.69 27.80
C GLU A 114 -1.49 -1.39 27.71
N GLU A 115 -0.85 -0.24 27.47
CA GLU A 115 -1.54 1.04 27.22
C GLU A 115 -2.39 0.96 25.95
N ILE A 116 -1.83 0.48 24.84
CA ILE A 116 -2.58 0.28 23.58
C ILE A 116 -3.80 -0.63 23.77
N LYS A 117 -3.67 -1.72 24.53
CA LYS A 117 -4.80 -2.62 24.82
C LYS A 117 -5.90 -1.93 25.60
N ALA A 118 -5.51 -1.13 26.64
CA ALA A 118 -6.47 -0.40 27.44
C ALA A 118 -7.21 0.67 26.61
N ASP A 119 -6.51 1.34 25.71
CA ASP A 119 -7.10 2.34 24.81
C ASP A 119 -8.08 1.70 23.80
N ILE A 120 -7.76 0.52 23.25
CA ILE A 120 -8.66 -0.24 22.37
C ILE A 120 -9.95 -0.61 23.14
N GLU A 121 -9.84 -1.10 24.37
CA GLU A 121 -10.98 -1.47 25.21
C GLU A 121 -11.83 -0.26 25.63
N ALA A 122 -11.22 0.92 25.83
CA ALA A 122 -11.92 2.15 26.20
C ALA A 122 -12.64 2.84 25.02
N ASN A 123 -12.18 2.62 23.78
CA ASN A 123 -12.69 3.27 22.57
C ASN A 123 -13.76 2.46 21.82
N GLU A 124 -14.45 1.51 22.45
CA GLU A 124 -15.58 0.80 21.84
C GLU A 124 -16.76 1.72 21.41
N ASP A 125 -16.77 2.98 21.87
CA ASP A 125 -17.73 4.05 21.46
C ASP A 125 -17.09 5.01 20.43
N SER A 126 -16.35 4.51 19.44
CA SER A 126 -15.67 5.35 18.43
C SER A 126 -16.65 6.14 17.56
N ASP A 127 -16.32 7.41 17.30
CA ASP A 127 -16.99 8.30 16.35
C ASP A 127 -17.20 7.57 15.00
N GLY A 128 -18.38 7.72 14.37
CA GLY A 128 -18.73 7.04 13.12
C GLY A 128 -17.71 7.22 11.99
N LEU A 129 -16.89 8.27 12.04
CA LEU A 129 -15.80 8.52 11.10
C LEU A 129 -14.62 7.53 11.27
N GLU A 130 -14.27 7.17 12.49
CA GLU A 130 -13.25 6.16 12.75
C GLU A 130 -13.69 4.77 12.32
N TYR A 131 -14.98 4.46 12.55
CA TYR A 131 -15.57 3.24 12.04
C TYR A 131 -15.56 3.17 10.51
N ALA A 132 -15.87 4.28 9.82
CA ALA A 132 -15.79 4.36 8.36
C ALA A 132 -14.34 4.18 7.85
N ALA A 133 -13.34 4.78 8.51
CA ALA A 133 -11.93 4.57 8.20
C ALA A 133 -11.52 3.10 8.39
N TYR A 134 -11.94 2.47 9.47
CA TYR A 134 -11.72 1.05 9.70
C TYR A 134 -12.37 0.18 8.61
N GLN A 135 -13.62 0.50 8.22
CA GLN A 135 -14.28 -0.19 7.10
C GLN A 135 -13.50 -0.06 5.80
N GLN A 136 -13.03 1.14 5.46
CA GLN A 136 -12.22 1.37 4.26
C GLN A 136 -10.95 0.53 4.26
N LEU A 137 -10.21 0.51 5.37
CA LEU A 137 -9.02 -0.33 5.52
C LEU A 137 -9.33 -1.84 5.42
N SER A 138 -10.54 -2.26 5.87
CA SER A 138 -10.95 -3.67 5.78
C SER A 138 -11.29 -4.12 4.36
N MET A 139 -11.54 -3.18 3.43
CA MET A 139 -11.78 -3.47 2.01
C MET A 139 -10.48 -3.74 1.25
N LEU A 140 -9.32 -3.35 1.79
CA LEU A 140 -8.03 -3.57 1.16
C LEU A 140 -7.68 -5.07 1.11
N PRO A 141 -6.97 -5.53 0.06
CA PRO A 141 -6.60 -6.93 -0.08
C PRO A 141 -5.57 -7.36 0.97
N LYS A 142 -5.36 -8.66 1.07
CA LYS A 142 -4.17 -9.20 1.76
C LYS A 142 -3.00 -9.29 0.80
N PHE A 143 -1.79 -9.15 1.30
CA PHE A 143 -0.59 -9.44 0.53
C PHE A 143 -0.60 -10.89 0.04
N ILE A 144 -0.12 -11.09 -1.18
CA ILE A 144 -0.06 -12.42 -1.80
C ILE A 144 1.40 -12.72 -2.12
N THR A 145 1.92 -13.80 -1.53
CA THR A 145 3.22 -14.35 -1.91
C THR A 145 3.01 -15.68 -2.59
N GLY A 146 3.32 -15.72 -3.89
CA GLY A 146 3.32 -16.92 -4.71
C GLY A 146 4.75 -17.43 -4.92
N LYS A 147 4.91 -18.51 -5.68
CA LYS A 147 6.24 -19.02 -6.06
C LYS A 147 6.98 -18.13 -7.05
N ILE A 148 6.22 -17.44 -7.91
CA ILE A 148 6.74 -16.68 -9.05
C ILE A 148 6.45 -15.19 -8.96
N PHE A 149 5.71 -14.73 -7.93
CA PHE A 149 5.40 -13.33 -7.72
C PHE A 149 5.09 -13.02 -6.26
N ARG A 150 5.21 -11.75 -5.91
CA ARG A 150 4.69 -11.14 -4.69
C ARG A 150 3.87 -9.92 -5.06
N ALA A 151 2.67 -9.79 -4.51
CA ALA A 151 1.79 -8.64 -4.70
C ALA A 151 1.51 -7.96 -3.36
N GLU A 152 1.80 -6.68 -3.29
CA GLU A 152 1.75 -5.84 -2.11
C GLU A 152 1.13 -4.49 -2.46
N TYR A 153 0.82 -3.67 -1.47
CA TYR A 153 0.32 -2.32 -1.69
C TYR A 153 0.83 -1.34 -0.64
N VAL A 154 0.81 -0.06 -1.00
CA VAL A 154 0.86 1.08 -0.09
C VAL A 154 -0.48 1.79 -0.17
N PHE A 155 -1.04 2.14 0.97
CA PHE A 155 -2.27 2.91 1.07
C PHE A 155 -2.18 3.88 2.25
N SER A 156 -2.39 5.16 1.98
CA SER A 156 -2.35 6.20 3.00
C SER A 156 -3.38 7.27 2.69
N ALA A 157 -4.38 7.40 3.54
CA ALA A 157 -5.35 8.47 3.45
C ALA A 157 -4.72 9.82 3.80
N PHE A 158 -5.04 10.87 3.07
CA PHE A 158 -4.61 12.25 3.37
C PHE A 158 -5.22 12.74 4.68
N ASP A 159 -6.49 12.43 4.90
CA ASP A 159 -7.23 12.69 6.13
C ASP A 159 -7.69 11.35 6.72
N LYS A 160 -8.74 11.30 7.51
CA LYS A 160 -9.30 10.06 8.10
C LYS A 160 -9.86 9.10 7.06
N LEU A 161 -10.40 9.63 5.96
CA LEU A 161 -10.94 8.84 4.83
C LEU A 161 -10.19 9.20 3.56
N SER A 162 -10.05 8.24 2.67
CA SER A 162 -9.40 8.39 1.38
C SER A 162 -10.43 8.33 0.24
N GLY A 163 -10.17 9.09 -0.84
CA GLY A 163 -10.79 8.91 -2.15
C GLY A 163 -10.21 7.72 -2.90
N ASP A 164 -8.96 7.36 -2.60
CA ASP A 164 -8.28 6.22 -3.20
C ASP A 164 -8.82 4.88 -2.68
N SER A 165 -8.74 3.86 -3.53
CA SER A 165 -8.84 2.46 -3.12
C SER A 165 -8.21 1.53 -4.15
N LEU A 166 -7.93 0.32 -3.71
CA LEU A 166 -7.31 -0.72 -4.53
C LEU A 166 -7.81 -2.11 -4.12
N ASN A 167 -7.68 -3.05 -5.02
CA ASN A 167 -7.88 -4.46 -4.71
C ASN A 167 -7.07 -5.33 -5.67
N PHE A 168 -6.66 -6.51 -5.21
CA PHE A 168 -6.09 -7.56 -6.06
C PHE A 168 -6.36 -8.94 -5.44
N TRP A 169 -6.40 -9.96 -6.29
CA TRP A 169 -6.57 -11.35 -5.87
C TRP A 169 -5.97 -12.30 -6.90
N TYR A 170 -5.67 -13.51 -6.48
CA TYR A 170 -5.06 -14.53 -7.31
C TYR A 170 -6.00 -15.71 -7.57
N ASP A 171 -6.24 -15.99 -8.83
CA ASP A 171 -6.91 -17.21 -9.31
C ASP A 171 -5.86 -18.29 -9.56
N LYS A 172 -5.84 -19.32 -8.69
CA LYS A 172 -4.86 -20.41 -8.77
C LYS A 172 -5.06 -21.32 -9.98
N ASP A 173 -6.30 -21.50 -10.46
CA ASP A 173 -6.62 -22.41 -11.56
C ASP A 173 -6.23 -21.80 -12.91
N LYS A 174 -6.47 -20.51 -13.05
CA LYS A 174 -6.06 -19.74 -14.24
C LYS A 174 -4.61 -19.27 -14.17
N GLU A 175 -4.01 -19.23 -13.00
CA GLU A 175 -2.74 -18.56 -12.70
C GLU A 175 -2.78 -17.08 -13.06
N TRP A 176 -3.88 -16.40 -12.67
CA TRP A 176 -4.09 -14.99 -12.92
C TRP A 176 -4.02 -14.19 -11.62
N LEU A 177 -3.20 -13.15 -11.60
CA LEU A 177 -3.29 -12.09 -10.61
C LEU A 177 -4.07 -10.94 -11.21
N LEU A 178 -5.27 -10.70 -10.70
CA LEU A 178 -6.14 -9.63 -11.14
C LEU A 178 -6.15 -8.51 -10.10
N GLY A 179 -6.39 -7.29 -10.54
CA GLY A 179 -6.56 -6.18 -9.62
C GLY A 179 -6.94 -4.88 -10.30
N TYR A 180 -7.18 -3.89 -9.46
CA TYR A 180 -7.46 -2.52 -9.85
C TYR A 180 -7.02 -1.54 -8.77
N LEU A 181 -6.79 -0.31 -9.19
CA LEU A 181 -6.56 0.85 -8.34
C LEU A 181 -7.39 2.00 -8.92
N PHE A 182 -7.99 2.81 -8.06
CA PHE A 182 -8.76 3.96 -8.47
C PHE A 182 -8.68 5.09 -7.44
N ASP A 183 -8.99 6.29 -7.92
CA ASP A 183 -8.97 7.52 -7.18
C ASP A 183 -10.31 8.25 -7.38
N CYS A 184 -11.04 8.50 -6.31
CA CYS A 184 -12.27 9.29 -6.32
C CYS A 184 -11.97 10.70 -5.80
N GLU A 185 -12.47 11.71 -6.47
CA GLU A 185 -12.28 13.11 -6.10
C GLU A 185 -12.61 13.39 -4.63
N GLY A 186 -11.62 13.86 -3.86
CA GLY A 186 -11.74 14.29 -2.47
C GLY A 186 -11.47 13.20 -1.44
N HIS A 187 -11.30 13.63 -0.19
CA HIS A 187 -10.86 12.83 0.96
C HIS A 187 -11.81 13.03 2.18
N ASN A 188 -13.12 12.99 1.95
CA ASN A 188 -14.15 13.23 2.97
C ASN A 188 -15.24 12.15 2.97
N VAL A 189 -16.26 12.28 3.82
CA VAL A 189 -17.36 11.33 3.94
C VAL A 189 -18.12 11.13 2.61
N ALA A 190 -18.20 12.17 1.76
CA ALA A 190 -18.88 12.06 0.47
C ALA A 190 -18.08 11.20 -0.52
N SER A 191 -16.74 11.37 -0.56
CA SER A 191 -15.86 10.53 -1.38
C SER A 191 -15.86 9.07 -0.89
N PHE A 192 -15.93 8.81 0.41
CA PHE A 192 -16.04 7.46 0.96
C PHE A 192 -17.29 6.70 0.42
N GLY A 193 -18.44 7.38 0.30
CA GLY A 193 -19.63 6.78 -0.31
C GLY A 193 -19.42 6.42 -1.80
N GLN A 194 -18.69 7.25 -2.52
CA GLN A 194 -18.30 7.01 -3.91
C GLN A 194 -17.28 5.88 -4.04
N VAL A 195 -16.28 5.83 -3.15
CA VAL A 195 -15.31 4.72 -3.06
C VAL A 195 -16.03 3.38 -2.94
N GLY A 196 -17.01 3.26 -2.01
CA GLY A 196 -17.76 2.02 -1.83
C GLY A 196 -18.53 1.58 -3.07
N SER A 197 -19.16 2.54 -3.78
CA SER A 197 -19.90 2.27 -5.03
C SER A 197 -18.94 1.83 -6.15
N THR A 198 -17.87 2.58 -6.35
CA THR A 198 -16.84 2.30 -7.39
C THR A 198 -16.15 0.95 -7.13
N TRP A 199 -15.77 0.70 -5.88
CA TRP A 199 -15.17 -0.58 -5.48
C TRP A 199 -16.10 -1.76 -5.82
N THR A 200 -17.40 -1.64 -5.53
CA THR A 200 -18.39 -2.69 -5.79
C THR A 200 -18.53 -2.96 -7.29
N LEU A 201 -18.61 -1.90 -8.11
CA LEU A 201 -18.72 -2.03 -9.56
C LEU A 201 -17.47 -2.66 -10.19
N LEU A 202 -16.29 -2.21 -9.79
CA LEU A 202 -15.02 -2.77 -10.24
C LEU A 202 -14.89 -4.23 -9.82
N ARG A 203 -15.19 -4.56 -8.56
CA ARG A 203 -15.06 -5.93 -8.06
C ARG A 203 -15.98 -6.90 -8.79
N LYS A 204 -17.23 -6.47 -9.08
CA LYS A 204 -18.20 -7.24 -9.86
C LYS A 204 -17.70 -7.47 -11.29
N ASN A 205 -17.42 -6.41 -12.04
CA ASN A 205 -17.09 -6.52 -13.46
C ASN A 205 -15.72 -7.20 -13.70
N MET A 206 -14.75 -7.01 -12.81
CA MET A 206 -13.50 -7.78 -12.88
C MET A 206 -13.69 -9.26 -12.51
N GLY A 207 -14.68 -9.58 -11.66
CA GLY A 207 -15.12 -10.95 -11.42
C GLY A 207 -15.76 -11.57 -12.66
N ASP A 208 -16.66 -10.86 -13.32
CA ASP A 208 -17.29 -11.27 -14.57
C ASP A 208 -16.23 -11.49 -15.68
N TYR A 209 -15.20 -10.65 -15.78
CA TYR A 209 -14.05 -10.87 -16.65
C TYR A 209 -13.26 -12.14 -16.28
N GLN A 210 -13.01 -12.34 -14.99
CA GLN A 210 -12.37 -13.58 -14.53
C GLN A 210 -13.18 -14.82 -14.92
N ASP A 211 -14.51 -14.75 -14.85
CA ASP A 211 -15.40 -15.87 -15.15
C ASP A 211 -15.60 -16.07 -16.67
N GLY A 212 -15.13 -15.12 -17.50
CA GLY A 212 -15.16 -15.20 -18.95
C GLY A 212 -16.41 -14.61 -19.59
N GLU A 213 -17.20 -13.84 -18.84
CA GLU A 213 -18.34 -13.07 -19.38
C GLU A 213 -17.86 -11.91 -20.27
N PHE A 214 -16.65 -11.40 -20.02
CA PHE A 214 -15.93 -10.44 -20.87
C PHE A 214 -14.69 -11.08 -21.46
N ALA A 215 -14.41 -10.83 -22.75
CA ALA A 215 -13.22 -11.36 -23.41
C ALA A 215 -11.95 -10.54 -23.10
N THR A 216 -12.10 -9.26 -22.77
CA THR A 216 -11.01 -8.30 -22.53
C THR A 216 -11.25 -7.45 -21.28
N LEU A 217 -10.18 -6.87 -20.73
CA LEU A 217 -10.29 -5.84 -19.69
C LEU A 217 -10.99 -4.58 -20.20
N SER A 218 -10.84 -4.28 -21.50
CA SER A 218 -11.56 -3.18 -22.17
C SER A 218 -13.06 -3.33 -22.02
N GLU A 219 -13.63 -4.49 -22.37
CA GLU A 219 -15.06 -4.78 -22.24
C GLU A 219 -15.55 -4.70 -20.78
N ALA A 220 -14.74 -5.20 -19.84
CA ALA A 220 -15.04 -5.09 -18.40
C ALA A 220 -15.07 -3.63 -17.93
N MET A 221 -14.12 -2.81 -18.37
CA MET A 221 -14.05 -1.39 -18.02
C MET A 221 -15.16 -0.56 -18.67
N GLU A 222 -15.56 -0.88 -19.91
CA GLU A 222 -16.74 -0.29 -20.57
C GLU A 222 -18.03 -0.63 -19.79
N SER A 223 -18.15 -1.86 -19.30
CA SER A 223 -19.26 -2.27 -18.44
C SER A 223 -19.25 -1.53 -17.09
N VAL A 224 -18.07 -1.38 -16.45
CA VAL A 224 -17.93 -0.55 -15.24
C VAL A 224 -18.44 0.86 -15.48
N ASN A 225 -18.00 1.50 -16.58
CA ASN A 225 -18.41 2.86 -16.92
C ASN A 225 -19.92 2.98 -17.13
N LYS A 226 -20.51 2.04 -17.85
CA LYS A 226 -21.96 1.97 -18.09
C LYS A 226 -22.75 1.78 -16.79
N ASP A 227 -22.32 0.86 -15.95
CA ASP A 227 -22.94 0.62 -14.64
C ASP A 227 -22.79 1.85 -13.74
N TYR A 228 -21.62 2.51 -13.76
CA TYR A 228 -21.37 3.75 -13.02
C TYR A 228 -22.37 4.83 -13.41
N PHE A 229 -22.60 5.08 -14.70
CA PHE A 229 -23.57 6.04 -15.19
C PHE A 229 -25.00 5.72 -14.79
N ASN A 230 -25.36 4.44 -14.77
CA ASN A 230 -26.73 4.00 -14.50
C ASN A 230 -27.06 3.91 -13.01
N LEU A 231 -26.08 3.59 -12.17
CA LEU A 231 -26.31 3.22 -10.76
C LEU A 231 -25.84 4.28 -9.77
N THR A 232 -24.91 5.16 -10.14
CA THR A 232 -24.43 6.19 -9.22
C THR A 232 -25.25 7.49 -9.36
N PRO A 233 -25.79 8.01 -8.25
CA PRO A 233 -26.59 9.25 -8.27
C PRO A 233 -25.74 10.51 -8.48
N ILE A 234 -24.48 10.47 -8.04
CA ILE A 234 -23.52 11.57 -8.18
C ILE A 234 -22.51 11.16 -9.23
N LYS A 235 -22.38 11.96 -10.28
CA LYS A 235 -21.43 11.73 -11.37
C LYS A 235 -20.20 12.59 -11.14
N SER A 236 -19.12 11.98 -10.77
CA SER A 236 -17.78 12.56 -10.78
C SER A 236 -16.86 11.70 -11.64
N LEU A 237 -15.75 12.24 -12.00
CA LEU A 237 -14.73 11.51 -12.76
C LEU A 237 -13.95 10.60 -11.81
N VAL A 238 -13.68 9.38 -12.25
CA VAL A 238 -12.91 8.41 -11.47
C VAL A 238 -11.76 7.88 -12.33
N PRO A 239 -10.52 8.31 -12.05
CA PRO A 239 -9.34 7.64 -12.53
C PRO A 239 -9.26 6.20 -12.04
N VAL A 240 -9.08 5.24 -12.96
CA VAL A 240 -8.97 3.81 -12.67
C VAL A 240 -7.84 3.21 -13.50
N ILE A 241 -7.19 2.19 -12.99
CA ILE A 241 -6.42 1.23 -13.77
C ILE A 241 -6.80 -0.19 -13.34
N ALA A 242 -7.17 -1.03 -14.30
CA ALA A 242 -7.38 -2.46 -14.10
C ALA A 242 -6.24 -3.26 -14.71
N PHE A 243 -5.87 -4.38 -14.10
CA PHE A 243 -4.77 -5.22 -14.57
C PHE A 243 -5.02 -6.72 -14.36
N CYS A 244 -4.36 -7.51 -15.18
CA CYS A 244 -4.34 -8.97 -15.09
C CYS A 244 -2.96 -9.49 -15.52
N PHE A 245 -2.23 -10.13 -14.61
CA PHE A 245 -1.03 -10.91 -14.91
C PHE A 245 -1.48 -12.35 -15.24
N ASP A 246 -1.25 -12.78 -16.46
CA ASP A 246 -1.46 -14.15 -16.91
C ASP A 246 -0.10 -14.86 -16.90
N PHE A 247 0.18 -15.58 -15.82
CA PHE A 247 1.48 -16.24 -15.65
C PHE A 247 1.66 -17.45 -16.57
N LYS A 248 0.56 -18.09 -17.02
CA LYS A 248 0.65 -19.16 -18.04
C LYS A 248 1.10 -18.66 -19.38
N LYS A 249 0.64 -17.45 -19.75
CA LYS A 249 1.01 -16.81 -21.02
C LYS A 249 2.27 -15.94 -20.90
N ASN A 250 2.76 -15.72 -19.69
CA ASN A 250 3.87 -14.83 -19.39
C ASN A 250 3.63 -13.39 -19.89
N GLU A 251 2.42 -12.88 -19.64
CA GLU A 251 1.98 -11.55 -20.08
C GLU A 251 1.23 -10.83 -18.98
N MET A 252 1.34 -9.49 -18.96
CA MET A 252 0.51 -8.59 -18.21
C MET A 252 -0.42 -7.84 -19.15
N ARG A 253 -1.70 -7.85 -18.88
CA ARG A 253 -2.71 -7.01 -19.52
C ARG A 253 -3.13 -5.92 -18.55
N TYR A 254 -3.30 -4.70 -19.04
CA TYR A 254 -3.80 -3.60 -18.24
C TYR A 254 -4.66 -2.65 -19.07
N CYS A 255 -5.63 -2.02 -18.44
CA CYS A 255 -6.57 -1.11 -19.07
C CYS A 255 -6.66 0.16 -18.22
N PRO A 256 -5.99 1.25 -18.62
CA PRO A 256 -6.08 2.52 -17.92
C PRO A 256 -7.39 3.25 -18.28
N ALA A 257 -7.95 3.91 -17.29
CA ALA A 257 -9.11 4.78 -17.42
C ALA A 257 -8.87 6.06 -16.58
N GLY A 258 -7.87 6.87 -16.93
CA GLY A 258 -7.54 8.14 -16.27
C GLY A 258 -6.33 8.10 -15.34
N ILE A 259 -5.89 6.96 -14.85
CA ILE A 259 -4.60 6.87 -14.13
C ILE A 259 -3.46 7.26 -15.09
N PRO A 260 -2.60 8.24 -14.72
CA PRO A 260 -1.69 8.87 -15.68
C PRO A 260 -0.45 8.04 -16.02
N CYS A 261 -0.01 7.18 -15.12
CA CYS A 261 1.20 6.38 -15.34
C CYS A 261 1.22 5.09 -14.51
N LEU A 262 2.08 4.18 -14.92
CA LEU A 262 2.58 3.07 -14.14
C LEU A 262 4.11 3.04 -14.23
N PHE A 263 4.77 2.36 -13.31
CA PHE A 263 6.22 2.22 -13.30
C PHE A 263 6.60 0.77 -13.55
N ILE A 264 7.57 0.57 -14.44
CA ILE A 264 8.13 -0.75 -14.72
C ILE A 264 9.63 -0.73 -14.41
N LYS A 265 10.11 -1.76 -13.72
CA LYS A 265 11.53 -2.06 -13.58
C LYS A 265 11.85 -3.33 -14.35
N LYS A 266 12.82 -3.27 -15.26
CA LYS A 266 13.32 -4.43 -15.96
C LYS A 266 14.44 -5.13 -15.19
N LYS A 267 14.63 -6.41 -15.46
CA LYS A 267 15.60 -7.28 -14.77
C LYS A 267 17.03 -6.76 -14.76
N ASP A 268 17.43 -6.02 -15.80
CA ASP A 268 18.78 -5.48 -15.95
C ASP A 268 18.88 -3.97 -15.66
N GLU A 269 17.78 -3.36 -15.21
CA GLU A 269 17.71 -1.94 -14.89
C GLU A 269 17.69 -1.71 -13.37
N ALA A 270 18.51 -0.76 -12.89
CA ALA A 270 18.53 -0.39 -11.46
C ALA A 270 17.37 0.52 -11.04
N GLN A 271 16.70 1.17 -12.00
CA GLN A 271 15.68 2.18 -11.75
C GLN A 271 14.36 1.82 -12.40
N TYR A 272 13.27 2.31 -11.81
CA TYR A 272 11.95 2.27 -12.40
C TYR A 272 11.83 3.27 -13.54
N SER A 273 11.18 2.86 -14.62
CA SER A 273 10.87 3.70 -15.77
C SER A 273 9.37 4.00 -15.79
N PRO A 274 8.95 5.29 -15.79
CA PRO A 274 7.54 5.64 -15.89
C PRO A 274 7.02 5.37 -17.30
N MET A 275 5.84 4.77 -17.38
CA MET A 275 5.09 4.58 -18.60
C MET A 275 3.87 5.50 -18.56
N SER A 276 3.89 6.59 -19.33
CA SER A 276 2.77 7.52 -19.42
C SER A 276 1.59 6.91 -20.14
N LEU A 277 0.40 7.06 -19.56
CA LEU A 277 -0.85 6.52 -20.05
C LEU A 277 -1.78 7.67 -20.46
N LYS A 278 -2.49 7.49 -21.58
CA LYS A 278 -3.53 8.42 -22.04
C LYS A 278 -4.80 7.63 -22.28
N SER A 279 -5.85 7.96 -21.58
CA SER A 279 -7.13 7.28 -21.66
C SER A 279 -8.28 8.20 -21.26
N SER A 280 -9.51 7.81 -21.55
CA SER A 280 -10.71 8.40 -20.99
C SER A 280 -10.79 8.07 -19.49
N LEU A 281 -11.69 8.74 -18.76
CA LEU A 281 -11.99 8.47 -17.34
C LEU A 281 -13.33 7.76 -17.22
N ILE A 282 -13.49 6.97 -16.17
CA ILE A 282 -14.81 6.49 -15.76
C ILE A 282 -15.67 7.71 -15.38
N GLY A 283 -16.92 7.75 -15.87
CA GLY A 283 -17.83 8.84 -15.61
C GLY A 283 -17.75 10.02 -16.58
N TYR A 284 -16.81 10.04 -17.54
CA TYR A 284 -16.68 11.13 -18.50
C TYR A 284 -17.82 11.13 -19.54
N GLU A 285 -18.02 10.02 -20.25
CA GLU A 285 -19.13 9.79 -21.18
C GLU A 285 -19.64 8.36 -21.02
N GLN A 286 -20.95 8.15 -21.17
CA GLN A 286 -21.57 6.84 -20.96
C GLN A 286 -21.02 5.76 -21.87
N ASP A 287 -20.72 6.09 -23.11
CA ASP A 287 -20.24 5.17 -24.13
C ASP A 287 -18.72 5.33 -24.36
N SER A 288 -17.95 5.75 -23.33
CA SER A 288 -16.48 5.79 -23.40
C SER A 288 -15.91 4.41 -23.68
N SER A 289 -14.93 4.34 -24.56
CA SER A 289 -14.14 3.14 -24.81
C SER A 289 -12.78 3.25 -24.09
N PHE A 290 -12.26 2.11 -23.67
CA PHE A 290 -10.98 2.00 -22.99
C PHE A 290 -10.07 1.05 -23.74
N GLU A 291 -8.79 1.37 -23.85
CA GLU A 291 -7.82 0.54 -24.59
C GLU A 291 -7.10 -0.41 -23.62
N GLU A 292 -7.09 -1.71 -23.97
CA GLU A 292 -6.30 -2.71 -23.27
C GLU A 292 -4.91 -2.81 -23.90
N PHE A 293 -3.89 -2.84 -23.05
CA PHE A 293 -2.49 -3.02 -23.44
C PHE A 293 -1.97 -4.36 -22.91
N THR A 294 -1.07 -4.96 -23.68
CA THR A 294 -0.41 -6.22 -23.31
C THR A 294 1.11 -6.03 -23.32
N VAL A 295 1.77 -6.50 -22.26
CA VAL A 295 3.22 -6.45 -22.10
C VAL A 295 3.73 -7.84 -21.70
N SER A 296 4.83 -8.29 -22.31
CA SER A 296 5.50 -9.54 -21.92
C SER A 296 6.20 -9.40 -20.58
N LEU A 297 6.06 -10.39 -19.70
CA LEU A 297 6.73 -10.42 -18.38
C LEU A 297 8.19 -10.89 -18.46
N SER A 298 8.69 -11.31 -19.62
CA SER A 298 10.01 -11.95 -19.78
C SER A 298 11.16 -11.11 -19.26
N GLU A 299 11.09 -9.78 -19.42
CA GLU A 299 12.15 -8.83 -19.03
C GLU A 299 11.77 -7.98 -17.81
N ILE A 300 10.56 -8.15 -17.26
CA ILE A 300 10.07 -7.36 -16.16
C ILE A 300 10.50 -8.01 -14.84
N GLU A 301 10.91 -7.19 -13.88
CA GLU A 301 11.16 -7.55 -12.48
C GLU A 301 10.06 -7.02 -11.59
N ASP A 302 9.70 -5.73 -11.73
CA ASP A 302 8.67 -5.09 -10.92
C ASP A 302 7.71 -4.26 -11.76
N VAL A 303 6.47 -4.19 -11.31
CA VAL A 303 5.45 -3.26 -11.79
C VAL A 303 4.81 -2.55 -10.61
N ILE A 304 4.69 -1.22 -10.70
CA ILE A 304 3.97 -0.41 -9.71
C ILE A 304 2.84 0.34 -10.42
N PHE A 305 1.61 0.08 -10.02
CA PHE A 305 0.43 0.88 -10.34
C PHE A 305 0.23 1.88 -9.22
N THR A 306 -0.02 3.16 -9.53
CA THR A 306 -0.08 4.20 -8.49
C THR A 306 -1.13 5.26 -8.81
N SER A 307 -1.75 5.84 -7.76
CA SER A 307 -2.48 7.11 -7.86
C SER A 307 -1.51 8.27 -8.09
N ASP A 308 -2.02 9.45 -8.37
CA ASP A 308 -1.22 10.65 -8.62
C ASP A 308 -0.46 11.10 -7.38
N GLY A 309 -0.98 10.94 -6.16
CA GLY A 309 -0.30 11.30 -4.93
C GLY A 309 1.09 10.68 -4.75
N LEU A 310 1.33 9.45 -5.23
CA LEU A 310 2.67 8.87 -5.26
C LEU A 310 3.47 9.31 -6.48
N SER A 311 2.84 9.46 -7.66
CA SER A 311 3.54 9.90 -8.88
C SER A 311 4.10 11.30 -8.74
N ASP A 312 3.40 12.19 -8.04
CA ASP A 312 3.81 13.57 -7.77
C ASP A 312 5.04 13.61 -6.85
N LEU A 313 5.11 12.76 -5.84
CA LEU A 313 6.30 12.61 -5.00
C LEU A 313 7.57 12.18 -5.79
N TYR A 314 7.40 11.45 -6.89
CA TYR A 314 8.51 11.10 -7.78
C TYR A 314 8.91 12.22 -8.73
N SER A 315 7.97 13.12 -9.11
CA SER A 315 8.21 14.24 -10.02
C SER A 315 8.86 15.45 -9.33
N ASP A 316 8.54 15.68 -8.04
CA ASP A 316 9.00 16.81 -7.24
C ASP A 316 10.45 16.70 -6.71
N LYS A 317 11.24 15.74 -7.19
CA LYS A 317 12.67 15.55 -6.85
C LYS A 317 13.56 16.79 -7.07
N LYS A 318 13.01 17.97 -7.29
CA LYS A 318 13.79 19.17 -7.60
C LYS A 318 13.87 20.24 -6.52
N GLU A 319 13.02 20.28 -5.54
CA GLU A 319 13.06 21.36 -4.54
C GLU A 319 12.55 20.85 -3.20
N ASP A 320 13.44 20.75 -2.27
CA ASP A 320 13.42 20.87 -0.82
C ASP A 320 13.87 19.64 -0.02
N GLU A 321 15.02 19.86 0.61
CA GLU A 321 15.57 19.07 1.73
C GLU A 321 14.72 19.18 3.03
N LEU A 322 13.48 19.66 2.94
CA LEU A 322 12.59 19.89 4.08
C LEU A 322 11.25 19.18 3.86
N GLY A 323 11.10 17.99 4.42
CA GLY A 323 9.84 17.34 4.75
C GLY A 323 8.83 17.25 3.60
N ILE A 324 8.69 16.08 3.00
CA ILE A 324 7.63 15.78 2.04
C ILE A 324 6.28 16.05 2.71
N ALA A 325 5.68 17.19 2.42
CA ALA A 325 4.31 17.45 2.83
C ALA A 325 3.40 16.59 1.94
N LYS A 326 2.69 15.64 2.53
CA LYS A 326 1.64 14.91 1.85
C LYS A 326 0.54 15.89 1.45
N HIS A 327 0.23 15.95 0.16
CA HIS A 327 -0.77 16.86 -0.40
C HIS A 327 -2.04 16.13 -0.86
N ASP A 328 -2.01 14.78 -0.96
CA ASP A 328 -3.11 13.96 -1.44
C ASP A 328 -3.06 12.56 -0.83
N ASP A 329 -4.09 11.76 -1.12
CA ASP A 329 -4.13 10.34 -0.85
C ASP A 329 -3.00 9.62 -1.60
N ILE A 330 -2.43 8.57 -1.01
CA ILE A 330 -1.39 7.77 -1.63
C ILE A 330 -1.86 6.33 -1.71
N SER A 331 -1.93 5.80 -2.92
CA SER A 331 -2.15 4.39 -3.14
C SER A 331 -1.26 3.83 -4.25
N ALA A 332 -0.75 2.63 -4.03
CA ALA A 332 0.03 1.91 -5.02
C ALA A 332 -0.11 0.40 -4.85
N VAL A 333 -0.11 -0.32 -5.95
CA VAL A 333 0.03 -1.79 -5.99
C VAL A 333 1.38 -2.13 -6.60
N HIS A 334 2.18 -2.88 -5.86
CA HIS A 334 3.48 -3.37 -6.31
C HIS A 334 3.39 -4.87 -6.58
N VAL A 335 3.79 -5.28 -7.77
CA VAL A 335 3.92 -6.69 -8.18
C VAL A 335 5.38 -6.96 -8.51
N HIS A 336 6.02 -7.76 -7.68
CA HIS A 336 7.40 -8.25 -7.87
C HIS A 336 7.38 -9.65 -8.47
N LEU A 337 8.13 -9.87 -9.56
CA LEU A 337 8.28 -11.16 -10.24
C LEU A 337 9.52 -11.87 -9.72
N ILE A 338 9.33 -12.99 -9.02
CA ILE A 338 10.39 -13.79 -8.41
C ILE A 338 11.14 -14.57 -9.49
N LYS A 339 12.47 -14.52 -9.49
CA LYS A 339 13.32 -15.28 -10.41
C LYS A 339 13.48 -16.72 -9.90
N ASP A 340 13.55 -17.71 -10.81
CA ASP A 340 13.79 -19.12 -10.50
C ASP A 340 15.09 -19.38 -9.68
N SER A 341 15.94 -18.36 -9.51
CA SER A 341 17.22 -18.46 -8.78
C SER A 341 17.16 -18.01 -7.31
N GLU A 342 16.02 -17.52 -6.82
CA GLU A 342 15.85 -17.06 -5.42
C GLU A 342 15.36 -18.16 -4.47
N GLU A 343 15.15 -19.41 -4.96
CA GLU A 343 14.86 -20.59 -4.14
C GLU A 343 16.14 -21.31 -3.67
N ALA A 344 17.10 -20.63 -3.03
CA ALA A 344 18.28 -21.32 -2.47
C ALA A 344 18.53 -20.90 -1.01
#